data_b3bd3f9a7f0223e6d8ec84bb12c8534e
#
_entry.id   b3bd3f9a7f0223e6d8ec84bb12c8534e
#
_cell.length_a   1.000
_cell.length_b   1.000
_cell.length_c   1.000
_cell.angle_alpha   90.00
_cell.angle_beta   90.00
_cell.angle_gamma   90.00
#
_symmetry.space_group_name_H-M   'P 1'
#
loop_
_entity.id
_entity.type
_entity.pdbx_description
1 polymer ?
#
loop_
_entity_poly.entity_id
_entity_poly.type
_entity_poly.pdbx_seq_one_letter_code
_entity_poly.pdbx_strand_id
1 'polypeptide(L)'
;TTNYILTRMIRAGLSFAAALKEAQENGYAEQDPTADIEGHDACRKICILASLAFGRHVYPDQVPTQGITGVTLADVAYAESCGKKIKLLGRAIHRPDGRVCAFVAPHLVDLEDPLSGVEDVFNAITVRGNAIGDVMFYGRGAGKLPTASAVVADVIDAAKHMKTKKYLGWGPGGAEVAVPPAEVESV
;
A
#
# COMPACT_ATOMS: atom_id res chain seq x y z
N THR A 1 -8.82 4.42 -1.75
CA THR A 1 -9.72 4.85 -0.66
C THR A 1 -8.97 5.62 0.42
N THR A 2 -8.00 5.01 1.12
CA THR A 2 -7.28 5.63 2.26
C THR A 2 -6.54 6.90 1.88
N ASN A 3 -5.87 6.94 0.73
CA ASN A 3 -5.19 8.14 0.26
C ASN A 3 -6.17 9.30 0.01
N TYR A 4 -7.35 9.03 -0.55
CA TYR A 4 -8.41 10.03 -0.71
C TYR A 4 -8.85 10.58 0.64
N ILE A 5 -9.19 9.70 1.60
CA ILE A 5 -9.62 10.11 2.95
C ILE A 5 -8.59 11.01 3.61
N LEU A 6 -7.31 10.58 3.65
CA LEU A 6 -6.23 11.38 4.24
C LEU A 6 -6.02 12.71 3.49
N THR A 7 -6.14 12.72 2.17
CA THR A 7 -6.06 13.96 1.38
C THR A 7 -7.17 14.95 1.78
N ARG A 8 -8.40 14.46 1.99
CA ARG A 8 -9.53 15.31 2.41
C ARG A 8 -9.35 15.83 3.84
N MET A 9 -8.83 15.00 4.74
CA MET A 9 -8.49 15.45 6.11
C MET A 9 -7.43 16.56 6.07
N ILE A 10 -6.39 16.41 5.28
CA ILE A 10 -5.29 17.37 5.16
C ILE A 10 -5.73 18.64 4.43
N ARG A 11 -6.35 18.51 3.25
CA ARG A 11 -6.66 19.66 2.38
C ARG A 11 -7.90 20.45 2.79
N ALA A 12 -8.91 19.76 3.31
CA ALA A 12 -10.20 20.36 3.62
C ALA A 12 -10.49 20.41 5.14
N GLY A 13 -9.60 19.91 5.98
CA GLY A 13 -9.81 19.88 7.43
C GLY A 13 -11.00 19.01 7.86
N LEU A 14 -11.40 18.04 7.02
CA LEU A 14 -12.52 17.15 7.35
C LEU A 14 -12.13 16.17 8.44
N SER A 15 -13.04 15.87 9.35
CA SER A 15 -12.86 14.73 10.25
C SER A 15 -12.78 13.43 9.46
N PHE A 16 -12.17 12.38 10.03
CA PHE A 16 -12.12 11.06 9.40
C PHE A 16 -13.49 10.58 8.94
N ALA A 17 -14.51 10.68 9.81
CA ALA A 17 -15.86 10.26 9.49
C ALA A 17 -16.49 11.06 8.33
N ALA A 18 -16.25 12.37 8.26
CA ALA A 18 -16.73 13.20 7.16
C ALA A 18 -16.03 12.88 5.84
N ALA A 19 -14.71 12.67 5.87
CA ALA A 19 -13.93 12.31 4.69
C ALA A 19 -14.28 10.90 4.17
N LEU A 20 -14.54 9.94 5.06
CA LEU A 20 -15.01 8.60 4.71
C LEU A 20 -16.39 8.67 4.05
N LYS A 21 -17.33 9.42 4.63
CA LYS A 21 -18.66 9.59 4.06
C LYS A 21 -18.60 10.20 2.65
N GLU A 22 -17.79 11.23 2.47
CA GLU A 22 -17.57 11.83 1.14
C GLU A 22 -16.96 10.82 0.16
N ALA A 23 -16.02 9.97 0.60
CA ALA A 23 -15.46 8.91 -0.22
C ALA A 23 -16.52 7.89 -0.66
N GLN A 24 -17.45 7.53 0.23
CA GLN A 24 -18.57 6.62 -0.07
C GLN A 24 -19.55 7.23 -1.07
N GLU A 25 -19.92 8.50 -0.86
CA GLU A 25 -20.83 9.24 -1.76
C GLU A 25 -20.25 9.37 -3.18
N ASN A 26 -18.91 9.51 -3.31
CA ASN A 26 -18.22 9.59 -4.59
C ASN A 26 -17.89 8.20 -5.20
N GLY A 27 -18.21 7.10 -4.51
CA GLY A 27 -17.93 5.74 -4.98
C GLY A 27 -16.46 5.33 -4.88
N TYR A 28 -15.67 6.01 -4.06
CA TYR A 28 -14.26 5.67 -3.78
C TYR A 28 -14.09 4.74 -2.57
N ALA A 29 -15.12 4.62 -1.73
CA ALA A 29 -15.21 3.64 -0.67
C ALA A 29 -16.51 2.85 -0.80
N GLU A 30 -16.47 1.57 -0.49
CA GLU A 30 -17.64 0.72 -0.42
C GLU A 30 -18.46 1.01 0.86
N GLN A 31 -19.68 0.44 0.96
CA GLN A 31 -20.51 0.58 2.14
C GLN A 31 -19.83 -0.02 3.39
N ASP A 32 -19.16 -1.15 3.23
CA ASP A 32 -18.23 -1.69 4.23
C ASP A 32 -16.79 -1.38 3.83
N PRO A 33 -16.17 -0.30 4.34
CA PRO A 33 -14.84 0.13 3.96
C PRO A 33 -13.73 -0.54 4.78
N THR A 34 -14.06 -1.50 5.64
CA THR A 34 -13.13 -2.09 6.64
C THR A 34 -11.82 -2.55 6.02
N ALA A 35 -11.87 -3.24 4.87
CA ALA A 35 -10.66 -3.73 4.22
C ALA A 35 -9.68 -2.62 3.85
N ASP A 36 -10.20 -1.44 3.49
CA ASP A 36 -9.38 -0.28 3.14
C ASP A 36 -8.89 0.45 4.40
N ILE A 37 -9.83 0.87 5.27
CA ILE A 37 -9.51 1.76 6.40
C ILE A 37 -8.70 1.07 7.51
N GLU A 38 -8.81 -0.25 7.65
CA GLU A 38 -7.99 -1.05 8.56
C GLU A 38 -6.67 -1.54 7.92
N GLY A 39 -6.43 -1.21 6.64
CA GLY A 39 -5.18 -1.50 5.94
C GLY A 39 -5.05 -2.93 5.41
N HIS A 40 -6.10 -3.75 5.47
CA HIS A 40 -6.05 -5.15 5.00
C HIS A 40 -5.80 -5.26 3.49
N ASP A 41 -6.35 -4.34 2.69
CA ASP A 41 -6.09 -4.28 1.26
C ASP A 41 -4.62 -3.94 0.98
N ALA A 42 -4.08 -2.94 1.68
CA ALA A 42 -2.67 -2.58 1.58
C ALA A 42 -1.75 -3.73 2.02
N CYS A 43 -2.14 -4.48 3.07
CA CYS A 43 -1.42 -5.67 3.53
C CYS A 43 -1.34 -6.75 2.44
N ARG A 44 -2.46 -7.09 1.80
CA ARG A 44 -2.48 -8.08 0.71
C ARG A 44 -1.61 -7.64 -0.47
N LYS A 45 -1.66 -6.35 -0.82
CA LYS A 45 -0.86 -5.77 -1.91
C LYS A 45 0.63 -5.83 -1.61
N ILE A 46 1.06 -5.44 -0.40
CA ILE A 46 2.49 -5.49 -0.06
C ILE A 46 3.00 -6.92 0.03
N CYS A 47 2.18 -7.90 0.46
CA CYS A 47 2.55 -9.31 0.42
C CYS A 47 2.86 -9.79 -1.01
N ILE A 48 2.02 -9.43 -1.98
CA ILE A 48 2.24 -9.77 -3.40
C ILE A 48 3.51 -9.12 -3.92
N LEU A 49 3.68 -7.80 -3.68
CA LEU A 49 4.85 -7.07 -4.14
C LEU A 49 6.15 -7.58 -3.51
N ALA A 50 6.14 -7.86 -2.21
CA ALA A 50 7.29 -8.45 -1.51
C ALA A 50 7.62 -9.84 -2.04
N SER A 51 6.60 -10.67 -2.28
CA SER A 51 6.81 -12.01 -2.84
C SER A 51 7.44 -11.96 -4.22
N LEU A 52 7.00 -11.05 -5.09
CA LEU A 52 7.59 -10.81 -6.41
C LEU A 52 9.02 -10.29 -6.33
N ALA A 53 9.27 -9.31 -5.44
CA ALA A 53 10.57 -8.67 -5.34
C ALA A 53 11.64 -9.59 -4.74
N PHE A 54 11.26 -10.43 -3.77
CA PHE A 54 12.20 -11.21 -2.97
C PHE A 54 12.15 -12.72 -3.25
N GLY A 55 11.28 -13.15 -4.16
CA GLY A 55 11.26 -14.53 -4.70
C GLY A 55 10.71 -15.59 -3.74
N ARG A 56 10.10 -15.22 -2.61
CA ARG A 56 9.47 -16.12 -1.64
C ARG A 56 8.14 -15.58 -1.17
N HIS A 57 7.14 -16.45 -0.99
CA HIS A 57 5.80 -16.04 -0.58
C HIS A 57 5.79 -15.45 0.82
N VAL A 58 5.27 -14.22 0.94
CA VAL A 58 4.97 -13.54 2.21
C VAL A 58 3.47 -13.60 2.43
N TYR A 59 3.04 -14.09 3.59
CA TYR A 59 1.62 -14.25 3.92
C TYR A 59 1.09 -13.06 4.73
N PRO A 60 -0.19 -12.68 4.57
CA PRO A 60 -0.78 -11.54 5.29
C PRO A 60 -0.77 -11.67 6.81
N ASP A 61 -0.85 -12.87 7.35
CA ASP A 61 -0.77 -13.14 8.80
C ASP A 61 0.62 -12.89 9.41
N GLN A 62 1.65 -12.78 8.55
CA GLN A 62 3.02 -12.43 8.94
C GLN A 62 3.28 -10.91 8.92
N VAL A 63 2.32 -10.10 8.46
CA VAL A 63 2.50 -8.66 8.21
C VAL A 63 1.68 -7.85 9.21
N PRO A 64 2.33 -7.25 10.24
CA PRO A 64 1.66 -6.31 11.13
C PRO A 64 0.96 -5.23 10.34
N THR A 65 -0.31 -5.00 10.66
CA THR A 65 -1.14 -4.08 9.88
C THR A 65 -1.90 -3.14 10.81
N GLN A 66 -1.72 -1.85 10.61
CA GLN A 66 -2.46 -0.79 11.26
C GLN A 66 -3.11 0.11 10.20
N GLY A 67 -4.41 0.32 10.33
CA GLY A 67 -5.19 1.20 9.45
C GLY A 67 -5.12 2.68 9.84
N ILE A 68 -6.02 3.45 9.25
CA ILE A 68 -6.11 4.92 9.43
C ILE A 68 -7.26 5.36 10.35
N THR A 69 -8.03 4.44 10.90
CA THR A 69 -9.20 4.74 11.74
C THR A 69 -8.85 5.53 13.00
N GLY A 70 -7.64 5.37 13.52
CA GLY A 70 -7.11 6.13 14.65
C GLY A 70 -6.51 7.49 14.31
N VAL A 71 -6.40 7.86 13.02
CA VAL A 71 -5.81 9.14 12.61
C VAL A 71 -6.79 10.29 12.85
N THR A 72 -6.35 11.30 13.59
CA THR A 72 -7.13 12.48 13.95
C THR A 72 -6.66 13.75 13.24
N LEU A 73 -7.46 14.82 13.30
CA LEU A 73 -7.02 16.15 12.81
C LEU A 73 -5.86 16.71 13.63
N ALA A 74 -5.73 16.33 14.91
CA ALA A 74 -4.57 16.72 15.71
C ALA A 74 -3.27 16.09 15.19
N ASP A 75 -3.33 14.83 14.76
CA ASP A 75 -2.19 14.14 14.13
C ASP A 75 -1.83 14.79 12.79
N VAL A 76 -2.83 15.18 11.99
CA VAL A 76 -2.62 15.91 10.74
C VAL A 76 -1.91 17.25 11.01
N ALA A 77 -2.41 18.05 11.96
CA ALA A 77 -1.81 19.33 12.31
C ALA A 77 -0.39 19.17 12.86
N TYR A 78 -0.14 18.13 13.66
CA TYR A 78 1.21 17.80 14.13
C TYR A 78 2.14 17.44 12.97
N ALA A 79 1.71 16.58 12.05
CA ALA A 79 2.51 16.21 10.88
C ALA A 79 2.87 17.45 10.04
N GLU A 80 1.90 18.32 9.78
CA GLU A 80 2.12 19.58 9.03
C GLU A 80 3.12 20.50 9.74
N SER A 81 3.03 20.62 11.07
CA SER A 81 3.99 21.42 11.87
C SER A 81 5.44 20.90 11.76
N CYS A 82 5.59 19.61 11.46
CA CYS A 82 6.88 18.96 11.24
C CYS A 82 7.32 18.94 9.76
N GLY A 83 6.59 19.61 8.86
CA GLY A 83 6.87 19.55 7.41
C GLY A 83 6.61 18.18 6.78
N LYS A 84 5.63 17.43 7.30
CA LYS A 84 5.31 16.06 6.87
C LYS A 84 3.83 15.92 6.52
N LYS A 85 3.50 14.84 5.81
CA LYS A 85 2.13 14.38 5.58
C LYS A 85 1.94 12.96 6.11
N ILE A 86 0.73 12.66 6.57
CA ILE A 86 0.37 11.29 6.94
C ILE A 86 -0.07 10.54 5.68
N LYS A 87 0.54 9.37 5.46
CA LYS A 87 0.19 8.42 4.40
C LYS A 87 0.08 7.01 4.98
N LEU A 88 -0.90 6.22 4.51
CA LEU A 88 -0.89 4.78 4.79
C LEU A 88 0.07 4.11 3.81
N LEU A 89 1.14 3.51 4.32
CA LEU A 89 2.13 2.83 3.49
C LEU A 89 2.24 1.36 3.89
N GLY A 90 2.26 0.47 2.89
CA GLY A 90 2.80 -0.87 3.02
C GLY A 90 4.29 -0.82 2.66
N ARG A 91 5.15 -1.28 3.56
CA ARG A 91 6.60 -1.37 3.33
C ARG A 91 7.07 -2.81 3.38
N ALA A 92 8.03 -3.13 2.52
CA ALA A 92 8.73 -4.41 2.57
C ALA A 92 10.22 -4.19 2.35
N ILE A 93 11.04 -4.75 3.22
CA ILE A 93 12.49 -4.56 3.26
C ILE A 93 13.14 -5.93 3.29
N HIS A 94 14.07 -6.20 2.36
CA HIS A 94 14.91 -7.39 2.42
C HIS A 94 16.06 -7.16 3.39
N ARG A 95 16.14 -7.98 4.43
CA ARG A 95 17.19 -7.88 5.45
C ARG A 95 18.44 -8.63 5.03
N PRO A 96 19.62 -8.27 5.60
CA PRO A 96 20.87 -8.97 5.31
C PRO A 96 20.84 -10.46 5.70
N ASP A 97 20.00 -10.85 6.65
CA ASP A 97 19.81 -12.25 7.08
C ASP A 97 18.91 -13.07 6.11
N GLY A 98 18.45 -12.45 5.01
CA GLY A 98 17.60 -13.07 4.00
C GLY A 98 16.11 -13.07 4.34
N ARG A 99 15.70 -12.58 5.51
CA ARG A 99 14.29 -12.43 5.89
C ARG A 99 13.68 -11.16 5.29
N VAL A 100 12.37 -11.13 5.18
CA VAL A 100 11.59 -9.98 4.74
C VAL A 100 10.95 -9.31 5.95
N CYS A 101 11.23 -8.04 6.18
CA CYS A 101 10.47 -7.21 7.09
C CYS A 101 9.37 -6.52 6.30
N ALA A 102 8.10 -6.83 6.58
CA ALA A 102 6.96 -6.21 5.92
C ALA A 102 5.93 -5.76 6.95
N PHE A 103 5.35 -4.59 6.73
CA PHE A 103 4.30 -4.03 7.61
C PHE A 103 3.46 -2.98 6.88
N VAL A 104 2.30 -2.68 7.42
CA VAL A 104 1.40 -1.60 6.96
C VAL A 104 1.07 -0.71 8.14
N ALA A 105 1.30 0.58 7.99
CA ALA A 105 0.96 1.57 9.02
C ALA A 105 0.81 2.98 8.44
N PRO A 106 0.16 3.91 9.15
CA PRO A 106 0.31 5.33 8.90
C PRO A 106 1.76 5.77 9.09
N HIS A 107 2.29 6.53 8.13
CA HIS A 107 3.65 7.06 8.15
C HIS A 107 3.63 8.57 8.06
N LEU A 108 4.60 9.19 8.73
CA LEU A 108 4.96 10.59 8.52
C LEU A 108 5.94 10.67 7.33
N VAL A 109 5.47 11.18 6.21
CA VAL A 109 6.24 11.29 4.96
C VAL A 109 6.70 12.73 4.79
N ASP A 110 7.98 12.94 4.56
CA ASP A 110 8.55 14.26 4.31
C ASP A 110 7.95 14.90 3.06
N LEU A 111 7.77 16.22 3.07
CA LEU A 111 7.21 16.94 1.92
C LEU A 111 8.08 16.84 0.67
N GLU A 112 9.37 16.59 0.83
CA GLU A 112 10.32 16.39 -0.27
C GLU A 112 10.26 14.99 -0.87
N ASP A 113 9.70 14.01 -0.14
CA ASP A 113 9.51 12.64 -0.66
C ASP A 113 8.42 12.66 -1.76
N PRO A 114 8.69 12.09 -2.94
CA PRO A 114 7.71 12.00 -4.03
C PRO A 114 6.37 11.40 -3.62
N LEU A 115 6.34 10.48 -2.63
CA LEU A 115 5.11 9.90 -2.11
C LEU A 115 4.19 10.93 -1.42
N SER A 116 4.74 12.01 -0.89
CA SER A 116 3.95 13.08 -0.26
C SER A 116 3.01 13.77 -1.24
N GLY A 117 3.40 13.86 -2.52
CA GLY A 117 2.62 14.46 -3.61
C GLY A 117 1.56 13.53 -4.21
N VAL A 118 1.50 12.28 -3.82
CA VAL A 118 0.48 11.33 -4.29
C VAL A 118 -0.82 11.57 -3.52
N GLU A 119 -1.81 12.16 -4.16
CA GLU A 119 -3.05 12.61 -3.52
C GLU A 119 -4.30 12.04 -4.20
N ASP A 120 -5.45 12.19 -3.56
CA ASP A 120 -6.77 11.81 -4.05
C ASP A 120 -6.86 10.32 -4.45
N VAL A 121 -7.27 10.06 -5.69
CA VAL A 121 -7.50 8.72 -6.25
C VAL A 121 -6.23 8.09 -6.82
N PHE A 122 -5.10 8.79 -6.74
CA PHE A 122 -3.84 8.26 -7.25
C PHE A 122 -3.15 7.36 -6.22
N ASN A 123 -2.39 6.41 -6.74
CA ASN A 123 -1.57 5.48 -5.98
C ASN A 123 -0.15 5.49 -6.53
N ALA A 124 0.80 5.16 -5.67
CA ALA A 124 2.18 4.99 -6.09
C ALA A 124 2.83 3.79 -5.39
N ILE A 125 3.81 3.22 -6.07
CA ILE A 125 4.70 2.19 -5.56
C ILE A 125 6.12 2.69 -5.81
N THR A 126 6.92 2.82 -4.74
CA THR A 126 8.34 3.13 -4.85
C THR A 126 9.14 1.85 -4.64
N VAL A 127 10.07 1.59 -5.53
CA VAL A 127 11.01 0.48 -5.44
C VAL A 127 12.42 1.06 -5.36
N ARG A 128 13.14 0.70 -4.30
CA ARG A 128 14.55 1.06 -4.15
C ARG A 128 15.43 -0.13 -4.48
N GLY A 129 16.17 -0.03 -5.56
CA GLY A 129 17.12 -1.05 -6.00
C GLY A 129 18.57 -0.59 -5.84
N ASN A 130 19.48 -1.54 -5.59
CA ASN A 130 20.91 -1.27 -5.39
C ASN A 130 21.61 -0.73 -6.66
N ALA A 131 21.12 -1.10 -7.83
CA ALA A 131 21.70 -0.68 -9.12
C ALA A 131 20.91 0.45 -9.79
N ILE A 132 19.56 0.44 -9.66
CA ILE A 132 18.68 1.38 -10.35
C ILE A 132 18.33 2.61 -9.49
N GLY A 133 18.56 2.53 -8.16
CA GLY A 133 18.14 3.58 -7.23
C GLY A 133 16.63 3.54 -6.99
N ASP A 134 16.03 4.71 -6.79
CA ASP A 134 14.59 4.85 -6.52
C ASP A 134 13.81 4.97 -7.83
N VAL A 135 12.84 4.09 -8.00
CA VAL A 135 11.88 4.09 -9.11
C VAL A 135 10.47 4.19 -8.55
N MET A 136 9.65 5.05 -9.12
CA MET A 136 8.25 5.20 -8.72
C MET A 136 7.31 4.85 -9.86
N PHE A 137 6.34 3.98 -9.58
CA PHE A 137 5.18 3.73 -10.42
C PHE A 137 4.01 4.54 -9.88
N TYR A 138 3.38 5.33 -10.74
CA TYR A 138 2.32 6.24 -10.35
C TYR A 138 1.13 6.11 -11.29
N GLY A 139 -0.08 6.06 -10.76
CA GLY A 139 -1.28 5.97 -11.57
C GLY A 139 -2.57 5.90 -10.76
N ARG A 140 -3.69 5.79 -11.47
CA ARG A 140 -5.00 5.57 -10.85
C ARG A 140 -5.12 4.10 -10.43
N GLY A 141 -5.44 3.87 -9.15
CA GLY A 141 -5.62 2.52 -8.62
C GLY A 141 -7.05 1.97 -8.79
N ALA A 142 -8.03 2.86 -8.95
CA ALA A 142 -9.44 2.51 -9.06
C ALA A 142 -10.12 3.24 -10.22
N GLY A 143 -11.30 2.76 -10.61
CA GLY A 143 -12.14 3.31 -11.67
C GLY A 143 -12.45 2.29 -12.76
N LYS A 144 -13.57 2.48 -13.46
CA LYS A 144 -14.08 1.52 -14.47
C LYS A 144 -13.03 1.21 -15.54
N LEU A 145 -12.45 2.21 -16.16
CA LEU A 145 -11.50 2.03 -17.27
C LEU A 145 -10.13 1.50 -16.81
N PRO A 146 -9.50 2.03 -15.75
CA PRO A 146 -8.25 1.46 -15.23
C PRO A 146 -8.40 -0.01 -14.84
N THR A 147 -9.47 -0.38 -14.14
CA THR A 147 -9.74 -1.77 -13.74
C THR A 147 -10.00 -2.66 -14.96
N ALA A 148 -10.85 -2.23 -15.90
CA ALA A 148 -11.12 -2.97 -17.12
C ALA A 148 -9.84 -3.20 -17.95
N SER A 149 -8.99 -2.19 -18.06
CA SER A 149 -7.70 -2.30 -18.77
C SER A 149 -6.80 -3.36 -18.16
N ALA A 150 -6.69 -3.41 -16.83
CA ALA A 150 -5.90 -4.42 -16.12
C ALA A 150 -6.46 -5.83 -16.35
N VAL A 151 -7.78 -6.01 -16.20
CA VAL A 151 -8.44 -7.31 -16.43
C VAL A 151 -8.23 -7.80 -17.85
N VAL A 152 -8.41 -6.93 -18.86
CA VAL A 152 -8.20 -7.29 -20.27
C VAL A 152 -6.75 -7.66 -20.53
N ALA A 153 -5.79 -6.94 -19.95
CA ALA A 153 -4.38 -7.26 -20.07
C ALA A 153 -4.05 -8.66 -19.52
N ASP A 154 -4.60 -9.00 -18.36
CA ASP A 154 -4.41 -10.32 -17.74
C ASP A 154 -5.07 -11.43 -18.56
N VAL A 155 -6.28 -11.20 -19.13
CA VAL A 155 -6.93 -12.16 -20.03
C VAL A 155 -6.09 -12.41 -21.29
N ILE A 156 -5.53 -11.35 -21.89
CA ILE A 156 -4.65 -11.47 -23.06
C ILE A 156 -3.38 -12.25 -22.68
N ASP A 157 -2.78 -11.94 -21.53
CA ASP A 157 -1.58 -12.66 -21.06
C ASP A 157 -1.88 -14.13 -20.80
N ALA A 158 -2.98 -14.46 -20.14
CA ALA A 158 -3.42 -15.83 -19.90
C ALA A 158 -3.67 -16.58 -21.22
N ALA A 159 -4.31 -15.93 -22.20
CA ALA A 159 -4.55 -16.53 -23.51
C ALA A 159 -3.25 -16.87 -24.26
N LYS A 160 -2.25 -16.00 -24.18
CA LYS A 160 -0.91 -16.24 -24.78
C LYS A 160 -0.19 -17.42 -24.13
N HIS A 161 -0.46 -17.71 -22.85
CA HIS A 161 0.24 -18.72 -22.07
C HIS A 161 -0.59 -19.99 -21.80
N MET A 162 -1.73 -20.19 -22.48
CA MET A 162 -2.62 -21.35 -22.27
C MET A 162 -1.93 -22.72 -22.39
N LYS A 163 -0.86 -22.83 -23.19
CA LYS A 163 -0.14 -24.09 -23.45
C LYS A 163 1.23 -24.15 -22.76
N THR A 164 1.57 -23.15 -21.96
CA THR A 164 2.85 -23.06 -21.28
C THR A 164 2.67 -22.90 -19.79
N LYS A 165 3.49 -23.59 -18.99
CA LYS A 165 3.50 -23.38 -17.53
C LYS A 165 4.15 -22.03 -17.24
N LYS A 166 3.38 -21.14 -16.62
CA LYS A 166 3.89 -19.83 -16.20
C LYS A 166 4.47 -19.93 -14.78
N TYR A 167 5.68 -19.43 -14.59
CA TYR A 167 6.28 -19.27 -13.28
C TYR A 167 5.83 -17.93 -12.66
N LEU A 168 5.33 -17.96 -11.42
CA LEU A 168 4.76 -16.79 -10.77
C LEU A 168 5.80 -15.81 -10.19
N GLY A 169 7.07 -16.17 -10.22
CA GLY A 169 8.15 -15.29 -9.74
C GLY A 169 8.55 -15.51 -8.29
N TRP A 170 7.84 -16.35 -7.53
CA TRP A 170 8.22 -16.69 -6.16
C TRP A 170 8.06 -18.17 -5.84
N GLY A 171 8.87 -18.66 -4.89
CA GLY A 171 8.78 -19.99 -4.31
C GLY A 171 7.85 -20.05 -3.10
N PRO A 172 7.76 -21.23 -2.46
CA PRO A 172 6.99 -21.40 -1.24
C PRO A 172 7.40 -20.43 -0.14
N GLY A 173 6.44 -20.02 0.68
CA GLY A 173 6.67 -19.29 1.91
C GLY A 173 6.87 -20.23 3.10
N GLY A 174 7.14 -19.64 4.26
CA GLY A 174 7.25 -20.31 5.53
C GLY A 174 7.41 -19.30 6.66
N ALA A 175 7.32 -19.75 7.90
CA ALA A 175 7.46 -18.87 9.07
C ALA A 175 8.82 -18.15 9.12
N GLU A 176 9.84 -18.77 8.51
CA GLU A 176 11.21 -18.23 8.45
C GLU A 176 11.40 -17.12 7.40
N VAL A 177 10.43 -16.90 6.50
CA VAL A 177 10.56 -15.92 5.40
C VAL A 177 10.38 -14.49 5.92
N ALA A 178 9.40 -14.28 6.76
CA ALA A 178 9.11 -12.96 7.29
C ALA A 178 9.74 -12.76 8.68
N VAL A 179 10.06 -11.51 8.99
CA VAL A 179 10.44 -11.10 10.34
C VAL A 179 9.20 -11.21 11.24
N PRO A 180 9.30 -11.84 12.42
CA PRO A 180 8.18 -11.90 13.33
C PRO A 180 7.64 -10.51 13.69
N PRO A 181 6.32 -10.35 13.87
CA PRO A 181 5.71 -9.04 14.18
C PRO A 181 6.37 -8.31 15.36
N ALA A 182 6.77 -9.03 16.39
CA ALA A 182 7.44 -8.45 17.56
C ALA A 182 8.83 -7.84 17.26
N GLU A 183 9.48 -8.25 16.16
CA GLU A 183 10.78 -7.70 15.74
C GLU A 183 10.63 -6.53 14.76
N VAL A 184 9.45 -6.29 14.20
CA VAL A 184 9.23 -5.23 13.20
C VAL A 184 9.32 -3.83 13.84
N GLU A 185 8.91 -3.71 15.10
CA GLU A 185 8.95 -2.42 15.84
C GLU A 185 10.38 -1.89 16.07
N SER A 186 11.40 -2.74 15.87
CA SER A 186 12.82 -2.36 16.03
C SER A 186 13.51 -1.98 14.71
N VAL A 187 12.78 -1.93 13.60
CA VAL A 187 13.27 -1.61 12.25
C VAL A 187 12.81 -0.23 11.81
#